data_ff2bf8364fcf88724860126908f3bc22
#
_entry.id   ff2bf8364fcf88724860126908f3bc22
#
_cell.length_a   1.000
_cell.length_b   1.000
_cell.length_c   1.000
_cell.angle_alpha   90.00
_cell.angle_beta   90.00
_cell.angle_gamma   90.00
#
_symmetry.space_group_name_H-M   'P 1'
#
loop_
_entity.id
_entity.type
_entity.pdbx_description
1 polymer ?
#
loop_
_entity_poly.entity_id
_entity_poly.type
_entity_poly.pdbx_seq_one_letter_code
_entity_poly.pdbx_strand_id
1 'polypeptide(L)'
;MSHVFRPLFVVIGFVIVILISRLFIVPEDFGVWERGYMYGYFRKGNVEEWKAFTAKYRFDNKYCMACHAEKYNNLMQSAHAIISCENCHGPALEHPFNPTKLPIDKSRQQCLRCHTHLPYPTSGRANIRGIDPAKHNPGIECFMCHNPHKPNLSTRTGVAQ
;
A
#
# COMPACT_ATOMS: atom_id res chain seq x y z
N MET A 1 37.35 -47.93 -26.95
CA MET A 1 37.38 -46.76 -25.99
C MET A 1 36.05 -46.00 -25.84
N SER A 2 35.03 -46.29 -26.58
CA SER A 2 33.83 -45.40 -26.66
C SER A 2 32.78 -45.57 -25.56
N HIS A 3 32.68 -46.71 -24.90
CA HIS A 3 31.55 -46.92 -23.95
C HIS A 3 31.75 -46.29 -22.56
N VAL A 4 32.98 -46.20 -22.10
CA VAL A 4 33.33 -45.66 -20.78
C VAL A 4 33.10 -44.15 -20.74
N PHE A 5 33.28 -43.44 -21.83
CA PHE A 5 33.14 -41.97 -21.90
C PHE A 5 31.74 -41.48 -22.24
N ARG A 6 30.82 -42.36 -22.61
CA ARG A 6 29.44 -41.94 -22.93
C ARG A 6 28.73 -41.19 -21.79
N PRO A 7 28.76 -41.65 -20.53
CA PRO A 7 28.17 -40.91 -19.43
C PRO A 7 28.83 -39.54 -19.23
N LEU A 8 30.15 -39.45 -19.42
CA LEU A 8 30.87 -38.18 -19.30
C LEU A 8 30.38 -37.15 -20.33
N PHE A 9 30.22 -37.55 -21.59
CA PHE A 9 29.73 -36.66 -22.64
C PHE A 9 28.29 -36.22 -22.40
N VAL A 10 27.44 -37.07 -21.83
CA VAL A 10 26.08 -36.70 -21.42
C VAL A 10 26.08 -35.64 -20.32
N VAL A 11 26.94 -35.82 -19.31
CA VAL A 11 27.05 -34.82 -18.21
C VAL A 11 27.60 -33.50 -18.73
N ILE A 12 28.64 -33.54 -19.57
CA ILE A 12 29.18 -32.31 -20.19
C ILE A 12 28.13 -31.62 -21.05
N GLY A 13 27.39 -32.36 -21.86
CA GLY A 13 26.27 -31.80 -22.65
C GLY A 13 25.22 -31.14 -21.79
N PHE A 14 24.87 -31.77 -20.69
CA PHE A 14 23.87 -31.19 -19.73
C PHE A 14 24.37 -29.89 -19.07
N VAL A 15 25.65 -29.87 -18.66
CA VAL A 15 26.28 -28.67 -18.11
C VAL A 15 26.31 -27.55 -19.15
N ILE A 16 26.67 -27.84 -20.39
CA ILE A 16 26.68 -26.86 -21.49
C ILE A 16 25.26 -26.29 -21.71
N VAL A 17 24.24 -27.13 -21.73
CA VAL A 17 22.86 -26.70 -21.89
C VAL A 17 22.43 -25.79 -20.75
N ILE A 18 22.78 -26.11 -19.50
CA ILE A 18 22.52 -25.27 -18.34
C ILE A 18 23.19 -23.91 -18.46
N LEU A 19 24.46 -23.88 -18.83
CA LEU A 19 25.23 -22.64 -18.99
C LEU A 19 24.67 -21.75 -20.12
N ILE A 20 24.31 -22.36 -21.24
CA ILE A 20 23.66 -21.62 -22.35
C ILE A 20 22.29 -21.09 -21.92
N SER A 21 21.47 -21.93 -21.29
CA SER A 21 20.16 -21.52 -20.81
C SER A 21 20.25 -20.34 -19.83
N ARG A 22 21.28 -20.31 -19.00
CA ARG A 22 21.53 -19.21 -18.08
C ARG A 22 21.70 -17.87 -18.79
N LEU A 23 22.35 -17.83 -19.96
CA LEU A 23 22.54 -16.59 -20.72
C LEU A 23 21.24 -15.95 -21.20
N PHE A 24 20.18 -16.75 -21.35
CA PHE A 24 18.88 -16.28 -21.81
C PHE A 24 17.87 -16.03 -20.69
N ILE A 25 18.00 -16.76 -19.57
CA ILE A 25 17.00 -16.75 -18.50
C ILE A 25 17.40 -15.81 -17.35
N VAL A 26 18.70 -15.71 -17.05
CA VAL A 26 19.18 -14.92 -15.92
C VAL A 26 19.47 -13.48 -16.36
N PRO A 27 18.83 -12.47 -15.77
CA PRO A 27 19.14 -11.06 -16.06
C PRO A 27 20.60 -10.73 -15.78
N GLU A 28 21.17 -9.79 -16.56
CA GLU A 28 22.58 -9.37 -16.43
C GLU A 28 22.92 -8.78 -15.05
N ASP A 29 21.95 -8.18 -14.39
CA ASP A 29 22.06 -7.56 -13.07
C ASP A 29 21.86 -8.54 -11.90
N PHE A 30 21.68 -9.84 -12.19
CA PHE A 30 21.51 -10.85 -11.16
C PHE A 30 22.85 -11.26 -10.53
N GLY A 31 22.89 -11.18 -9.19
CA GLY A 31 24.08 -11.59 -8.44
C GLY A 31 25.24 -10.59 -8.55
N VAL A 32 24.98 -9.34 -8.85
CA VAL A 32 25.99 -8.28 -8.87
C VAL A 32 26.55 -8.07 -7.46
N TRP A 33 27.86 -8.14 -7.35
CA TRP A 33 28.67 -8.37 -6.16
C TRP A 33 28.89 -7.16 -5.26
N GLU A 34 28.16 -6.07 -5.39
CA GLU A 34 28.30 -4.93 -4.53
C GLU A 34 27.64 -5.15 -3.15
N ARG A 35 27.12 -4.14 -2.53
CA ARG A 35 26.56 -4.16 -1.16
C ARG A 35 25.45 -5.19 -0.93
N GLY A 36 24.77 -5.66 -1.96
CA GLY A 36 23.73 -6.67 -1.86
C GLY A 36 24.21 -8.08 -1.58
N TYR A 37 25.47 -8.36 -1.81
CA TYR A 37 26.04 -9.68 -1.58
C TYR A 37 25.97 -10.16 -0.12
N MET A 38 25.97 -9.24 0.83
CA MET A 38 25.81 -9.56 2.26
C MET A 38 24.48 -10.28 2.57
N TYR A 39 23.49 -10.13 1.72
CA TYR A 39 22.15 -10.72 1.89
C TYR A 39 21.87 -11.89 0.95
N GLY A 40 22.89 -12.36 0.23
CA GLY A 40 22.78 -13.43 -0.76
C GLY A 40 22.54 -12.92 -2.18
N TYR A 41 22.13 -13.82 -3.07
CA TYR A 41 21.87 -13.47 -4.47
C TYR A 41 20.65 -12.58 -4.56
N PHE A 42 20.80 -11.40 -5.16
CA PHE A 42 19.68 -10.52 -5.44
C PHE A 42 19.83 -9.87 -6.83
N ARG A 43 18.74 -9.42 -7.38
CA ARG A 43 18.70 -8.68 -8.62
C ARG A 43 18.62 -7.18 -8.31
N LYS A 44 19.66 -6.41 -8.68
CA LYS A 44 19.71 -4.97 -8.45
C LYS A 44 18.56 -4.24 -9.16
N GLY A 45 18.26 -4.61 -10.39
CA GLY A 45 17.16 -4.06 -11.18
C GLY A 45 15.79 -4.21 -10.50
N ASN A 46 15.59 -5.24 -9.69
CA ASN A 46 14.35 -5.39 -8.92
C ASN A 46 14.13 -4.21 -7.95
N VAL A 47 15.18 -3.75 -7.29
CA VAL A 47 15.09 -2.58 -6.38
C VAL A 47 14.73 -1.32 -7.17
N GLU A 48 15.31 -1.12 -8.33
CA GLU A 48 15.02 0.03 -9.20
C GLU A 48 13.60 -0.04 -9.77
N GLU A 49 13.14 -1.23 -10.15
CA GLU A 49 11.75 -1.47 -10.58
C GLU A 49 10.77 -1.11 -9.46
N TRP A 50 11.01 -1.59 -8.24
CA TRP A 50 10.16 -1.25 -7.09
C TRP A 50 10.15 0.26 -6.81
N LYS A 51 11.30 0.93 -6.88
CA LYS A 51 11.37 2.40 -6.73
C LYS A 51 10.58 3.12 -7.82
N ALA A 52 10.63 2.64 -9.06
CA ALA A 52 9.90 3.23 -10.17
C ALA A 52 8.37 3.11 -9.99
N PHE A 53 7.89 2.02 -9.39
CA PHE A 53 6.47 1.78 -9.11
C PHE A 53 6.03 2.28 -7.73
N THR A 54 6.93 2.88 -6.93
CA THR A 54 6.55 3.42 -5.62
C THR A 54 5.51 4.52 -5.80
N ALA A 55 4.41 4.41 -5.06
CA ALA A 55 3.38 5.43 -5.03
C ALA A 55 3.96 6.76 -4.52
N LYS A 56 3.69 7.83 -5.27
CA LYS A 56 4.25 9.16 -4.98
C LYS A 56 3.25 9.99 -4.21
N TYR A 57 3.53 10.19 -2.93
CA TYR A 57 2.72 10.98 -2.01
C TYR A 57 3.25 12.40 -1.87
N ARG A 58 2.37 13.35 -1.66
CA ARG A 58 2.70 14.75 -1.39
C ARG A 58 2.86 15.04 0.10
N PHE A 59 2.11 14.34 0.94
CA PHE A 59 2.10 14.45 2.41
C PHE A 59 1.72 15.83 2.97
N ASP A 60 1.30 16.77 2.16
CA ASP A 60 0.93 18.11 2.60
C ASP A 60 -0.54 18.41 2.33
N ASN A 61 -1.35 18.37 3.39
CA ASN A 61 -2.76 18.71 3.31
C ASN A 61 -3.03 20.16 2.88
N LYS A 62 -2.09 21.09 3.14
CA LYS A 62 -2.23 22.51 2.74
C LYS A 62 -2.23 22.67 1.23
N TYR A 63 -1.53 21.79 0.53
CA TYR A 63 -1.59 21.78 -0.94
C TYR A 63 -3.02 21.53 -1.45
N CYS A 64 -3.72 20.60 -0.82
CA CYS A 64 -5.10 20.29 -1.17
C CYS A 64 -6.05 21.45 -0.88
N MET A 65 -5.76 22.26 0.14
CA MET A 65 -6.56 23.41 0.54
C MET A 65 -6.74 24.42 -0.59
N ALA A 66 -5.76 24.59 -1.47
CA ALA A 66 -5.81 25.58 -2.55
C ALA A 66 -7.05 25.43 -3.45
N CYS A 67 -7.49 24.17 -3.68
CA CYS A 67 -8.67 23.86 -4.48
C CYS A 67 -9.82 23.26 -3.68
N HIS A 68 -9.53 22.64 -2.52
CA HIS A 68 -10.50 21.93 -1.70
C HIS A 68 -10.66 22.54 -0.31
N ALA A 69 -10.69 23.88 -0.21
CA ALA A 69 -10.69 24.63 1.05
C ALA A 69 -11.81 24.19 2.02
N GLU A 70 -13.01 23.96 1.53
CA GLU A 70 -14.14 23.51 2.37
C GLU A 70 -13.84 22.14 3.02
N LYS A 71 -13.35 21.19 2.25
CA LYS A 71 -13.05 19.85 2.76
C LYS A 71 -11.87 19.86 3.72
N TYR A 72 -10.84 20.64 3.39
CA TYR A 72 -9.71 20.88 4.27
C TYR A 72 -10.14 21.46 5.63
N ASN A 73 -10.93 22.54 5.63
CA ASN A 73 -11.38 23.18 6.86
C ASN A 73 -12.26 22.25 7.73
N ASN A 74 -13.14 21.48 7.09
CA ASN A 74 -13.93 20.48 7.78
C ASN A 74 -13.07 19.41 8.45
N LEU A 75 -12.04 18.93 7.74
CA LEU A 75 -11.10 17.93 8.24
C LEU A 75 -10.30 18.48 9.43
N MET A 76 -9.74 19.69 9.30
CA MET A 76 -8.92 20.31 10.34
C MET A 76 -9.68 20.62 11.61
N GLN A 77 -11.00 20.77 11.54
CA GLN A 77 -11.90 20.96 12.70
C GLN A 77 -12.42 19.64 13.28
N SER A 78 -11.91 18.51 12.84
CA SER A 78 -12.39 17.19 13.25
C SER A 78 -11.30 16.35 13.92
N ALA A 79 -11.68 15.20 14.47
CA ALA A 79 -10.74 14.23 15.01
C ALA A 79 -9.78 13.65 13.93
N HIS A 80 -10.10 13.84 12.65
CA HIS A 80 -9.24 13.42 11.52
C HIS A 80 -8.20 14.48 11.10
N ALA A 81 -8.05 15.57 11.83
CA ALA A 81 -7.10 16.65 11.49
C ALA A 81 -5.65 16.18 11.33
N ILE A 82 -5.26 15.13 12.02
CA ILE A 82 -3.92 14.53 11.96
C ILE A 82 -3.72 13.60 10.76
N ILE A 83 -4.78 13.32 9.99
CA ILE A 83 -4.74 12.35 8.89
C ILE A 83 -4.48 13.08 7.57
N SER A 84 -3.55 12.56 6.77
CA SER A 84 -3.36 13.07 5.41
C SER A 84 -4.56 12.74 4.53
N CYS A 85 -4.93 13.68 3.66
CA CYS A 85 -5.95 13.48 2.63
C CYS A 85 -5.65 12.22 1.78
N GLU A 86 -4.38 11.99 1.51
CA GLU A 86 -3.91 10.86 0.71
C GLU A 86 -4.07 9.49 1.38
N ASN A 87 -4.28 9.44 2.71
CA ASN A 87 -4.58 8.18 3.40
C ASN A 87 -5.93 7.58 2.96
N CYS A 88 -6.85 8.43 2.52
CA CYS A 88 -8.17 8.01 2.03
C CYS A 88 -8.29 8.12 0.51
N HIS A 89 -7.65 9.12 -0.10
CA HIS A 89 -7.77 9.42 -1.52
C HIS A 89 -6.62 8.87 -2.37
N GLY A 90 -5.61 8.26 -1.73
CA GLY A 90 -4.44 7.72 -2.43
C GLY A 90 -3.42 8.79 -2.82
N PRO A 91 -2.31 8.36 -3.45
CA PRO A 91 -1.18 9.22 -3.78
C PRO A 91 -1.57 10.33 -4.74
N ALA A 92 -1.17 11.57 -4.43
CA ALA A 92 -1.62 12.78 -5.12
C ALA A 92 -0.47 13.69 -5.58
N LEU A 93 0.77 13.17 -5.71
CA LEU A 93 1.92 14.02 -6.06
C LEU A 93 1.70 14.77 -7.37
N GLU A 94 1.12 14.12 -8.37
CA GLU A 94 0.91 14.67 -9.71
C GLU A 94 -0.51 15.21 -9.93
N HIS A 95 -1.42 15.04 -8.94
CA HIS A 95 -2.76 15.65 -9.00
C HIS A 95 -2.65 17.19 -8.97
N PRO A 96 -3.41 17.95 -9.77
CA PRO A 96 -4.59 17.56 -10.57
C PRO A 96 -4.30 17.12 -12.02
N PHE A 97 -3.05 16.97 -12.39
CA PHE A 97 -2.69 16.64 -13.78
C PHE A 97 -2.83 15.14 -14.07
N ASN A 98 -2.34 14.30 -13.14
CA ASN A 98 -2.42 12.86 -13.27
C ASN A 98 -2.55 12.18 -11.87
N PRO A 99 -3.70 11.59 -11.57
CA PRO A 99 -4.96 11.66 -12.28
C PRO A 99 -5.65 13.03 -12.07
N THR A 100 -6.51 13.41 -12.99
CA THR A 100 -7.32 14.64 -12.86
C THR A 100 -8.32 14.55 -11.71
N LYS A 101 -8.74 13.35 -11.33
CA LYS A 101 -9.62 13.06 -10.20
C LYS A 101 -9.09 11.88 -9.43
N LEU A 102 -8.83 12.10 -8.14
CA LEU A 102 -8.42 11.02 -7.26
C LEU A 102 -9.58 10.03 -7.02
N PRO A 103 -9.28 8.74 -6.81
CA PRO A 103 -10.29 7.75 -6.48
C PRO A 103 -10.95 8.07 -5.14
N ILE A 104 -12.23 7.72 -5.03
CA ILE A 104 -12.97 7.83 -3.77
C ILE A 104 -13.44 6.44 -3.40
N ASP A 105 -12.74 5.83 -2.46
CA ASP A 105 -13.20 4.58 -1.86
C ASP A 105 -14.28 4.89 -0.82
N LYS A 106 -15.50 4.48 -1.09
CA LYS A 106 -16.65 4.63 -0.20
C LYS A 106 -16.93 3.36 0.59
N SER A 107 -16.14 2.32 0.42
CA SER A 107 -16.36 1.05 1.08
C SER A 107 -16.23 1.17 2.60
N ARG A 108 -16.99 0.35 3.29
CA ARG A 108 -16.91 0.17 4.73
C ARG A 108 -15.50 -0.20 5.18
N GLN A 109 -14.78 -0.95 4.36
CA GLN A 109 -13.42 -1.41 4.63
C GLN A 109 -12.43 -0.24 4.77
N GLN A 110 -12.61 0.83 4.02
CA GLN A 110 -11.79 2.04 4.13
C GLN A 110 -11.78 2.59 5.57
N CYS A 111 -12.94 2.62 6.22
CA CYS A 111 -13.07 3.10 7.60
C CYS A 111 -12.59 2.05 8.61
N LEU A 112 -12.91 0.79 8.38
CA LEU A 112 -12.61 -0.31 9.28
C LEU A 112 -11.10 -0.58 9.40
N ARG A 113 -10.27 -0.16 8.45
CA ARG A 113 -8.80 -0.23 8.58
C ARG A 113 -8.31 0.42 9.88
N CYS A 114 -8.98 1.48 10.33
CA CYS A 114 -8.63 2.18 11.56
C CYS A 114 -9.67 1.98 12.68
N HIS A 115 -10.96 1.87 12.33
CA HIS A 115 -12.06 1.87 13.29
C HIS A 115 -12.56 0.47 13.69
N THR A 116 -11.96 -0.60 13.22
CA THR A 116 -12.21 -1.93 13.81
C THR A 116 -11.62 -2.00 15.20
N HIS A 117 -12.43 -2.39 16.20
CA HIS A 117 -11.92 -2.65 17.54
C HIS A 117 -10.91 -3.81 17.51
N LEU A 118 -9.71 -3.55 17.99
CA LEU A 118 -8.66 -4.56 18.14
C LEU A 118 -8.46 -4.88 19.62
N PRO A 119 -8.56 -6.16 20.01
CA PRO A 119 -8.46 -6.57 21.41
C PRO A 119 -7.03 -6.52 21.96
N TYR A 120 -6.04 -6.15 21.13
CA TYR A 120 -4.63 -6.16 21.52
C TYR A 120 -4.21 -4.80 22.09
N PRO A 121 -3.85 -4.71 23.38
CA PRO A 121 -3.43 -3.44 24.03
C PRO A 121 -2.22 -2.78 23.34
N THR A 122 -1.32 -3.60 22.79
CA THR A 122 -0.10 -3.13 22.13
C THR A 122 -0.30 -2.58 20.72
N SER A 123 -1.53 -2.62 20.19
CA SER A 123 -1.83 -2.14 18.85
C SER A 123 -1.69 -0.62 18.67
N GLY A 124 -1.57 0.15 19.76
CA GLY A 124 -1.59 1.62 19.73
C GLY A 124 -2.92 2.23 19.35
N ARG A 125 -3.96 1.42 19.11
CA ARG A 125 -5.29 1.88 18.67
C ARG A 125 -6.25 2.25 19.81
N ALA A 126 -5.81 2.20 21.06
CA ALA A 126 -6.65 2.54 22.19
C ALA A 126 -7.25 3.96 22.12
N ASN A 127 -6.57 4.89 21.45
CA ASN A 127 -7.02 6.26 21.26
C ASN A 127 -7.98 6.44 20.06
N ILE A 128 -8.15 5.43 19.23
CA ILE A 128 -9.07 5.45 18.10
C ILE A 128 -10.37 4.78 18.56
N ARG A 129 -11.50 5.50 18.44
CA ARG A 129 -12.81 4.92 18.75
C ARG A 129 -13.09 3.77 17.79
N GLY A 130 -13.00 2.55 18.30
CA GLY A 130 -13.24 1.32 17.55
C GLY A 130 -14.70 0.86 17.66
N ILE A 131 -15.15 0.15 16.66
CA ILE A 131 -16.47 -0.50 16.59
C ILE A 131 -16.30 -2.00 16.37
N ASP A 132 -17.29 -2.76 16.75
CA ASP A 132 -17.48 -4.15 16.32
C ASP A 132 -18.21 -4.14 14.96
N PRO A 133 -17.56 -4.52 13.87
CA PRO A 133 -18.18 -4.47 12.54
C PRO A 133 -19.42 -5.33 12.38
N ALA A 134 -19.52 -6.40 13.18
CA ALA A 134 -20.66 -7.30 13.14
C ALA A 134 -21.91 -6.75 13.85
N LYS A 135 -21.71 -5.81 14.80
CA LYS A 135 -22.79 -5.23 15.61
C LYS A 135 -23.17 -3.82 15.17
N HIS A 136 -22.22 -3.03 14.67
CA HIS A 136 -22.47 -1.67 14.25
C HIS A 136 -22.96 -1.61 12.81
N ASN A 137 -24.27 -1.61 12.62
CA ASN A 137 -24.96 -1.48 11.32
C ASN A 137 -24.32 -2.34 10.21
N PRO A 138 -24.29 -3.66 10.34
CA PRO A 138 -23.67 -4.53 9.34
C PRO A 138 -24.32 -4.34 7.96
N GLY A 139 -23.50 -4.36 6.90
CA GLY A 139 -23.98 -4.20 5.53
C GLY A 139 -24.29 -2.77 5.08
N ILE A 140 -24.17 -1.77 5.96
CA ILE A 140 -24.37 -0.35 5.61
C ILE A 140 -23.01 0.34 5.51
N GLU A 141 -22.81 1.13 4.46
CA GLU A 141 -21.60 1.91 4.28
C GLU A 141 -21.52 3.06 5.27
N CYS A 142 -20.34 3.28 5.85
CA CYS A 142 -20.15 4.25 6.94
C CYS A 142 -20.50 5.69 6.53
N PHE A 143 -20.18 6.07 5.30
CA PHE A 143 -20.44 7.42 4.79
C PHE A 143 -21.95 7.76 4.70
N MET A 144 -22.82 6.76 4.69
CA MET A 144 -24.27 6.99 4.69
C MET A 144 -24.73 7.69 5.95
N CYS A 145 -24.02 7.49 7.06
CA CYS A 145 -24.33 8.08 8.35
C CYS A 145 -23.28 9.05 8.87
N HIS A 146 -22.03 8.89 8.45
CA HIS A 146 -20.90 9.68 8.93
C HIS A 146 -20.26 10.49 7.79
N ASN A 147 -20.05 11.79 8.02
CA ASN A 147 -19.25 12.59 7.10
C ASN A 147 -17.76 12.33 7.34
N PRO A 148 -17.01 11.74 6.40
CA PRO A 148 -15.59 11.38 6.61
C PRO A 148 -14.69 12.60 6.83
N HIS A 149 -15.05 13.79 6.32
CA HIS A 149 -14.28 15.02 6.53
C HIS A 149 -14.65 15.74 7.83
N LYS A 150 -15.79 15.41 8.45
CA LYS A 150 -16.21 15.96 9.74
C LYS A 150 -16.96 14.89 10.55
N PRO A 151 -16.28 13.86 11.02
CA PRO A 151 -16.92 12.70 11.64
C PRO A 151 -17.44 12.96 13.06
N ASN A 152 -17.79 14.18 13.41
CA ASN A 152 -18.31 14.52 14.72
C ASN A 152 -19.69 13.91 14.94
N LEU A 153 -19.83 13.07 15.94
CA LEU A 153 -21.08 12.41 16.33
C LEU A 153 -22.04 13.32 17.09
N SER A 154 -21.60 14.54 17.44
CA SER A 154 -22.36 15.46 18.36
C SER A 154 -23.64 16.05 17.79
N THR A 155 -23.99 15.78 16.53
CA THR A 155 -25.19 16.36 15.90
C THR A 155 -26.31 15.36 15.61
N ARG A 156 -26.17 14.10 15.97
CA ARG A 156 -27.32 13.16 15.97
C ARG A 156 -27.75 12.84 17.39
N THR A 157 -28.48 13.79 17.97
CA THR A 157 -29.38 13.50 19.09
C THR A 157 -30.44 12.53 18.59
N GLY A 158 -30.37 11.29 19.04
CA GLY A 158 -31.49 10.36 18.83
C GLY A 158 -31.18 8.89 18.51
N VAL A 159 -29.95 8.46 18.57
CA VAL A 159 -29.67 6.98 18.56
C VAL A 159 -28.93 6.65 19.84
N ALA A 160 -29.67 6.05 20.76
CA ALA A 160 -29.15 5.47 22.01
C ALA A 160 -28.05 4.46 21.70
N GLN A 161 -27.07 4.40 22.59
CA GLN A 161 -25.95 3.47 22.62
C GLN A 161 -26.40 2.01 22.71
#